data_8125843f2e6111b99386968214e40db4
#
_entry.id   8125843f2e6111b99386968214e40db4
#
_cell.length_a   1.000
_cell.length_b   1.000
_cell.length_c   1.000
_cell.angle_alpha   90.00
_cell.angle_beta   90.00
_cell.angle_gamma   90.00
#
_symmetry.space_group_name_H-M   'P 1'
#
loop_
_entity.id
_entity.type
_entity.pdbx_description
1 polymer ?
#
loop_
_entity_poly.entity_id
_entity_poly.type
_entity_poly.pdbx_seq_one_letter_code
_entity_poly.pdbx_strand_id
1 'polypeptide(L)' 'MQREYTCITTTGKWNFYADNDFEAIRLGLFYCWRDGDTFVRVEYRHGAEHYTLRISHIDHNSHESFTL' A
#
# COMPACT_ATOMS: atom_id res chain seq x y z
N MET A 1 -10.65 -11.10 -6.32
CA MET A 1 -10.78 -11.47 -4.90
C MET A 1 -10.09 -10.44 -4.04
N GLN A 2 -10.71 -10.05 -2.95
CA GLN A 2 -10.16 -9.00 -2.11
C GLN A 2 -9.37 -9.56 -0.95
N ARG A 3 -8.35 -8.83 -0.56
CA ARG A 3 -7.51 -9.15 0.57
C ARG A 3 -7.47 -7.96 1.50
N GLU A 4 -7.35 -8.21 2.79
CA GLU A 4 -7.22 -7.15 3.76
C GLU A 4 -5.76 -6.68 3.83
N TYR A 5 -5.59 -5.38 3.78
CA TYR A 5 -4.29 -4.75 3.90
C TYR A 5 -4.30 -3.76 5.04
N THR A 6 -3.11 -3.44 5.55
CA THR A 6 -2.93 -2.41 6.57
C THR A 6 -2.04 -1.33 5.99
N CYS A 7 -2.53 -0.10 5.98
CA CYS A 7 -1.74 1.04 5.55
C CYS A 7 -1.08 1.66 6.77
N ILE A 8 0.23 1.83 6.70
CA ILE A 8 1.00 2.45 7.78
C ILE A 8 1.35 3.87 7.34
N THR A 9 1.04 4.83 8.19
CA THR A 9 1.36 6.23 7.92
C THR A 9 2.17 6.78 9.08
N THR A 10 2.61 8.03 8.94
CA THR A 10 3.40 8.63 10.01
C THR A 10 2.58 8.89 11.27
N THR A 11 1.25 8.94 11.17
CA THR A 11 0.42 9.22 12.34
C THR A 11 -0.33 7.99 12.85
N GLY A 12 -0.26 6.86 12.14
CA GLY A 12 -0.96 5.68 12.62
C GLY A 12 -1.10 4.63 11.53
N LYS A 13 -2.13 3.81 11.67
CA LYS A 13 -2.38 2.76 10.71
C LYS A 13 -3.88 2.49 10.61
N TRP A 14 -4.29 1.93 9.47
CA TRP A 14 -5.69 1.57 9.26
C TRP A 14 -5.77 0.42 8.26
N ASN A 15 -6.87 -0.32 8.33
CA ASN A 15 -7.08 -1.50 7.48
C ASN A 15 -8.05 -1.18 6.36
N PHE A 16 -7.86 -1.87 5.23
CA PHE A 16 -8.73 -1.69 4.08
C PHE A 16 -8.62 -2.93 3.19
N TYR A 17 -9.49 -3.03 2.20
CA TYR A 17 -9.50 -4.16 1.27
C TYR A 17 -9.14 -3.71 -0.12
N ALA A 18 -8.41 -4.54 -0.84
CA ALA A 18 -8.04 -4.28 -2.21
C ALA A 18 -7.93 -5.59 -2.97
N ASP A 19 -7.99 -5.52 -4.29
CA ASP A 19 -7.98 -6.72 -5.12
C ASP A 19 -6.58 -7.27 -5.35
N ASN A 20 -5.57 -6.41 -5.28
CA ASN A 20 -4.20 -6.83 -5.50
C ASN A 20 -3.25 -5.81 -4.88
N ASP A 21 -1.96 -6.13 -4.93
CA ASP A 21 -0.95 -5.29 -4.28
C ASP A 21 -0.86 -3.90 -4.91
N PHE A 22 -0.97 -3.84 -6.23
CA PHE A 22 -0.91 -2.55 -6.92
C PHE A 22 -2.05 -1.64 -6.46
N GLU A 23 -3.25 -2.19 -6.44
CA GLU A 23 -4.41 -1.42 -6.00
C GLU A 23 -4.28 -1.00 -4.54
N ALA A 24 -3.71 -1.87 -3.72
CA ALA A 24 -3.53 -1.57 -2.30
C ALA A 24 -2.63 -0.34 -2.12
N ILE A 25 -1.56 -0.26 -2.88
CA ILE A 25 -0.67 0.90 -2.79
C ILE A 25 -1.37 2.14 -3.32
N ARG A 26 -2.09 2.02 -4.43
CA ARG A 26 -2.82 3.16 -4.97
C ARG A 26 -3.83 3.71 -3.97
N LEU A 27 -4.60 2.82 -3.35
CA LEU A 27 -5.59 3.24 -2.38
C LEU A 27 -4.94 3.85 -1.15
N GLY A 28 -3.85 3.26 -0.68
CA GLY A 28 -3.14 3.81 0.46
C GLY A 28 -2.65 5.22 0.19
N LEU A 29 -2.05 5.43 -0.97
CA LEU A 29 -1.59 6.76 -1.35
C LEU A 29 -2.74 7.73 -1.49
N PHE A 30 -3.83 7.30 -2.09
CA PHE A 30 -4.98 8.16 -2.28
C PHE A 30 -5.54 8.64 -0.95
N TYR A 31 -5.72 7.73 -0.01
CA TYR A 31 -6.29 8.11 1.28
C TYR A 31 -5.34 8.97 2.09
N CYS A 32 -4.04 8.70 2.01
CA CYS A 32 -3.07 9.56 2.67
C CYS A 32 -3.10 10.96 2.10
N TRP A 33 -3.14 11.07 0.78
CA TRP A 33 -3.20 12.37 0.14
C TRP A 33 -4.46 13.12 0.57
N ARG A 34 -5.59 12.43 0.58
CA ARG A 34 -6.86 13.07 0.92
C ARG A 34 -6.86 13.58 2.35
N ASP A 35 -6.25 12.81 3.25
CA ASP A 35 -6.29 13.14 4.68
C ASP A 35 -5.11 14.00 5.10
N GLY A 36 -4.19 14.31 4.20
CA GLY A 36 -3.03 15.10 4.54
C GLY A 36 -2.01 14.33 5.36
N ASP A 37 -2.00 13.02 5.23
CA ASP A 37 -1.08 12.17 5.96
C ASP A 37 0.06 11.74 5.04
N THR A 38 1.10 11.14 5.63
CA THR A 38 2.25 10.68 4.87
C THR A 38 2.26 9.16 4.83
N PHE A 39 2.28 8.63 3.61
CA PHE A 39 2.30 7.20 3.37
C PHE A 39 3.67 6.63 3.74
N VAL A 40 3.68 5.53 4.48
CA VAL A 40 4.92 4.84 4.80
C VAL A 40 4.99 3.53 4.04
N ARG A 41 4.01 2.64 4.24
CA ARG A 41 4.00 1.36 3.58
C ARG A 41 2.63 0.70 3.73
N VAL A 42 2.43 -0.38 2.98
CA VAL A 42 1.25 -1.23 3.13
C VAL A 42 1.73 -2.62 3.50
N GLU A 43 1.01 -3.27 4.39
CA GLU A 43 1.35 -4.61 4.85
C GLU A 43 0.16 -5.54 4.72
N TYR A 44 0.41 -6.82 4.57
CA TYR A 44 -0.64 -7.82 4.63
C TYR A 44 -0.07 -9.15 5.12
N ARG A 45 -0.96 -10.03 5.55
CA ARG A 45 -0.58 -11.36 5.98
C ARG A 45 -1.19 -12.40 5.06
N HIS A 46 -0.45 -13.46 4.84
CA HIS A 46 -0.94 -14.62 4.10
C HIS A 46 -0.47 -15.84 4.86
N GLY A 47 -1.39 -16.48 5.59
CA GLY A 47 -1.01 -17.56 6.48
C GLY A 47 -0.08 -17.05 7.56
N ALA A 48 1.09 -17.66 7.68
CA ALA A 48 2.08 -17.24 8.65
C ALA A 48 3.03 -16.20 8.09
N GLU A 49 2.90 -15.88 6.79
CA GLU A 49 3.80 -14.94 6.14
C GLU A 49 3.31 -13.51 6.30
N HIS A 50 4.27 -12.60 6.41
CA HIS A 50 3.98 -11.19 6.56
C HIS A 50 4.70 -10.46 5.43
N TYR A 51 3.95 -9.71 4.64
CA TYR A 51 4.49 -9.04 3.47
C TYR A 51 4.39 -7.53 3.62
N THR A 52 5.41 -6.85 3.13
CA THR A 52 5.48 -5.39 3.17
C THR A 52 5.64 -4.86 1.75
N LEU A 53 4.82 -3.87 1.41
CA LEU A 53 4.87 -3.23 0.10
C LEU A 53 5.18 -1.77 0.29
N ARG A 54 6.06 -1.25 -0.56
CA ARG A 54 6.43 0.16 -0.55
C ARG A 54 6.32 0.73 -1.94
N ILE A 55 6.30 2.04 -2.04
CA ILE A 55 6.22 2.69 -3.34
C ILE A 55 7.36 2.24 -4.23
N SER A 56 8.53 2.02 -3.66
CA SER A 56 9.68 1.61 -4.46
C SER A 56 9.46 0.29 -5.18
N HIS A 57 8.60 -0.57 -4.66
CA HIS A 57 8.30 -1.82 -5.36
C HIS A 57 7.60 -1.54 -6.67
N ILE A 58 6.70 -0.59 -6.67
CA ILE A 58 5.95 -0.23 -7.86
C ILE A 58 6.87 0.47 -8.85
N ASP A 59 7.62 1.44 -8.38
CA ASP A 59 8.53 2.18 -9.25
C ASP A 59 9.54 1.25 -9.87
N HIS A 60 10.05 0.33 -9.08
CA HIS A 60 11.05 -0.59 -9.55
C HIS A 60 10.50 -1.52 -10.62
N ASN A 61 9.29 -1.97 -10.46
CA ASN A 61 8.69 -2.89 -11.41
C ASN A 61 8.58 -2.31 -12.78
N SER A 62 8.17 -1.10 -12.88
CA SER A 62 8.01 -0.48 -14.18
C SER A 62 9.19 0.38 -14.49
N HIS A 63 9.88 0.71 -13.50
CA HIS A 63 11.05 1.53 -13.37
C HIS A 63 11.28 2.52 -14.48
N GLU A 64 10.72 2.33 -15.56
CA GLU A 64 10.91 3.28 -16.62
C GLU A 64 9.88 4.36 -16.59
N SER A 65 8.81 4.19 -15.93
CA SER A 65 7.84 5.25 -16.02
C SER A 65 6.69 5.10 -15.09
N PHE A 66 6.60 4.02 -14.43
CA PHE A 66 5.43 3.80 -13.62
C PHE A 66 5.52 4.60 -12.34
N THR A 67 4.52 5.44 -12.12
CA THR A 67 4.40 6.16 -10.85
C THR A 67 2.95 6.17 -10.48
N LEU A 68 2.69 6.25 -9.24
CA LEU A 68 1.31 6.30 -8.77
C LEU A 68 0.84 7.73 -8.64
#